data_53fda51a716f03f4e4b1da9a78015544
#
_entry.id   53fda51a716f03f4e4b1da9a78015544
#
_cell.length_a   1.000
_cell.length_b   1.000
_cell.length_c   1.000
_cell.angle_alpha   90.00
_cell.angle_beta   90.00
_cell.angle_gamma   90.00
#
_symmetry.space_group_name_H-M   'P 1'
#
loop_
_entity.id
_entity.type
_entity.pdbx_description
1 polymer ?
#
loop_
_entity_poly.entity_id
_entity_poly.type
_entity_poly.pdbx_seq_one_letter_code
_entity_poly.pdbx_strand_id
1 'polypeptide(L)'
;MKKLNIPVGISDFEKIRKGGFYYIDKSDLITEILDEKAEVTLITRPRRFGKTLGMSMLESFFDIRKNSKELFEGLEIAEHQALCDEWMNQYPTVFISFRQVDGLDFTGAYDMLTMVIADLYNKHLYLLDSKSATEFQQTAFEHLAHGNGSIKEVKSSLMLLTTMMQSYYAKPVILLIDEYDVPVAKANNNGYYNEMLDVMKGLMQALKDNQALQFAVVTCCLKIAKESIFTGTNNFVSDTITNSRLNEYFGFVQSEVDLLLKDADLTMQAESIKKWYDGYHFGAFDVYCPWDVMNYLLELQRNPKAKPISYWKNTSDNAIIRSFIDYAGSTITNKLETLMAGGCIVQRVDENLTYDYLHSSEDNLWSTLYLTGYLTKAREEDYKGELPDGMVALMIPNAEIKEIFETTVIKWFDDSTKKWNRNALFDAVWNGDSEGITKEMNALLRRTISYHDYREDFYHAFLAGIFTGAGYMVDSNKEHGEGRSDVVVYDSINARVAIFEAKYTKVLENLESECDIALQQIDDRMYAKEYEDDYDQILCYGISFFKKRCMVKKK
;
A
#
# COMPACT_ATOMS: atom_id res chain seq x y z
N MET A 1 28.83 -8.16 9.62
CA MET A 1 27.39 -7.88 9.79
C MET A 1 27.00 -8.08 11.25
N LYS A 2 26.56 -7.01 11.90
CA LYS A 2 26.07 -7.07 13.29
C LYS A 2 24.61 -7.51 13.26
N LYS A 3 24.24 -8.50 14.07
CA LYS A 3 22.88 -8.99 14.14
C LYS A 3 22.06 -8.06 15.04
N LEU A 4 21.07 -7.37 14.46
CA LEU A 4 20.08 -6.56 15.17
C LEU A 4 18.83 -7.39 15.45
N ASN A 5 18.14 -7.08 16.53
CA ASN A 5 16.84 -7.70 16.83
C ASN A 5 15.74 -6.90 16.11
N ILE A 6 15.38 -7.30 14.90
CA ILE A 6 14.47 -6.56 14.01
C ILE A 6 13.01 -6.87 14.36
N PRO A 7 12.14 -5.86 14.62
CA PRO A 7 10.75 -6.04 15.09
C PRO A 7 9.74 -6.27 13.95
N VAL A 8 10.01 -7.19 13.02
CA VAL A 8 9.05 -7.45 11.93
C VAL A 8 7.74 -8.02 12.49
N GLY A 9 6.62 -7.40 12.14
CA GLY A 9 5.29 -7.84 12.54
C GLY A 9 4.89 -7.46 13.98
N ILE A 10 5.72 -6.67 14.68
CA ILE A 10 5.43 -6.19 16.02
C ILE A 10 5.03 -4.72 15.95
N SER A 11 3.80 -4.40 16.37
CA SER A 11 3.26 -3.03 16.45
C SER A 11 2.98 -2.57 17.89
N ASP A 12 3.41 -3.35 18.86
CA ASP A 12 3.31 -3.05 20.28
C ASP A 12 4.63 -2.41 20.75
N PHE A 13 4.56 -1.13 21.13
CA PHE A 13 5.71 -0.35 21.55
C PHE A 13 6.38 -0.91 22.82
N GLU A 14 5.58 -1.29 23.81
CA GLU A 14 6.08 -1.87 25.06
C GLU A 14 6.84 -3.17 24.80
N LYS A 15 6.30 -4.03 23.95
CA LYS A 15 6.96 -5.28 23.54
C LYS A 15 8.29 -5.02 22.82
N ILE A 16 8.33 -3.99 21.95
CA ILE A 16 9.55 -3.61 21.24
C ILE A 16 10.62 -3.15 22.24
N ARG A 17 10.27 -2.24 23.15
CA ARG A 17 11.23 -1.66 24.09
C ARG A 17 11.71 -2.69 25.12
N LYS A 18 10.79 -3.43 25.75
CA LYS A 18 11.14 -4.50 26.72
C LYS A 18 11.87 -5.67 26.08
N GLY A 19 11.57 -5.99 24.83
CA GLY A 19 12.21 -7.07 24.10
C GLY A 19 13.60 -6.74 23.54
N GLY A 20 14.09 -5.52 23.72
CA GLY A 20 15.36 -5.07 23.18
C GLY A 20 15.41 -5.11 21.64
N PHE A 21 14.28 -4.91 20.98
CA PHE A 21 14.24 -4.78 19.53
C PHE A 21 14.80 -3.43 19.08
N TYR A 22 15.33 -3.41 17.87
CA TYR A 22 15.79 -2.16 17.27
C TYR A 22 14.58 -1.23 17.03
N TYR A 23 14.64 -0.03 17.56
CA TYR A 23 13.60 0.97 17.45
C TYR A 23 14.17 2.25 16.85
N ILE A 24 13.55 2.74 15.77
CA ILE A 24 13.83 4.06 15.22
C ILE A 24 12.95 5.04 15.98
N ASP A 25 13.57 6.00 16.65
CA ASP A 25 12.88 6.93 17.53
C ASP A 25 11.91 7.82 16.74
N LYS A 26 10.66 7.80 17.17
CA LYS A 26 9.56 8.65 16.67
C LYS A 26 8.80 9.27 17.83
N SER A 27 9.44 9.32 19.02
CA SER A 27 8.76 9.73 20.23
C SER A 27 8.40 11.21 20.26
N ASP A 28 9.06 12.04 19.45
CA ASP A 28 8.73 13.45 19.34
C ASP A 28 7.38 13.73 18.66
N LEU A 29 6.77 12.71 18.04
CA LEU A 29 5.34 12.73 17.66
C LEU A 29 4.44 13.14 18.81
N ILE A 30 4.81 12.81 20.06
CA ILE A 30 4.07 13.18 21.27
C ILE A 30 4.08 14.69 21.44
N THR A 31 5.25 15.32 21.29
CA THR A 31 5.42 16.78 21.38
C THR A 31 4.56 17.48 20.33
N GLU A 32 4.61 17.03 19.09
CA GLU A 32 3.85 17.60 17.98
C GLU A 32 2.32 17.52 18.18
N ILE A 33 1.83 16.40 18.73
CA ILE A 33 0.40 16.25 19.04
C ILE A 33 -0.03 17.19 20.17
N LEU A 34 0.80 17.34 21.20
CA LEU A 34 0.49 18.19 22.35
C LEU A 34 0.58 19.68 22.00
N ASP A 35 1.54 20.08 21.16
CA ASP A 35 1.74 21.48 20.75
C ASP A 35 0.60 21.98 19.85
N GLU A 36 0.02 21.12 19.01
CA GLU A 36 -1.12 21.47 18.17
C GLU A 36 -2.38 21.85 18.97
N LYS A 37 -2.56 21.27 20.15
CA LYS A 37 -3.75 21.48 21.01
C LYS A 37 -5.08 21.23 20.31
N ALA A 38 -5.09 20.35 19.31
CA ALA A 38 -6.30 19.95 18.61
C ALA A 38 -7.18 19.08 19.51
N GLU A 39 -8.50 19.30 19.49
CA GLU A 39 -9.42 18.40 20.18
C GLU A 39 -9.40 17.00 19.57
N VAL A 40 -9.31 16.91 18.22
CA VAL A 40 -9.17 15.65 17.51
C VAL A 40 -8.14 15.79 16.40
N THR A 41 -7.10 14.97 16.44
CA THR A 41 -6.10 14.82 15.35
C THR A 41 -6.42 13.58 14.54
N LEU A 42 -6.69 13.75 13.23
CA LEU A 42 -6.90 12.66 12.29
C LEU A 42 -5.65 12.49 11.41
N ILE A 43 -4.99 11.35 11.54
CA ILE A 43 -3.74 11.03 10.82
C ILE A 43 -4.03 10.03 9.72
N THR A 44 -3.86 10.46 8.48
CA THR A 44 -4.07 9.61 7.30
C THR A 44 -2.73 9.28 6.65
N ARG A 45 -2.34 8.02 6.69
CA ARG A 45 -1.10 7.52 6.04
C ARG A 45 -1.37 6.17 5.37
N PRO A 46 -0.64 5.81 4.32
CA PRO A 46 -0.74 4.50 3.72
C PRO A 46 -0.52 3.37 4.74
N ARG A 47 -0.88 2.16 4.37
CA ARG A 47 -0.61 0.98 5.22
C ARG A 47 0.90 0.79 5.40
N ARG A 48 1.33 0.24 6.58
CA ARG A 48 2.73 -0.12 6.90
C ARG A 48 3.69 1.04 7.17
N PHE A 49 3.18 2.25 7.29
CA PHE A 49 3.96 3.43 7.65
C PHE A 49 3.99 3.70 9.17
N GLY A 50 3.76 2.70 10.01
CA GLY A 50 3.99 2.80 11.46
C GLY A 50 2.82 3.33 12.28
N LYS A 51 1.62 3.57 11.72
CA LYS A 51 0.45 4.14 12.44
C LYS A 51 0.14 3.43 13.75
N THR A 52 -0.10 2.11 13.70
CA THR A 52 -0.44 1.32 14.88
C THR A 52 0.67 1.34 15.96
N LEU A 53 1.95 1.34 15.54
CA LEU A 53 3.07 1.46 16.47
C LEU A 53 3.10 2.83 17.14
N GLY A 54 2.87 3.92 16.40
CA GLY A 54 2.72 5.27 16.94
C GLY A 54 1.58 5.33 17.95
N MET A 55 0.42 4.75 17.64
CA MET A 55 -0.73 4.71 18.56
C MET A 55 -0.41 3.92 19.84
N SER A 56 0.29 2.78 19.74
CA SER A 56 0.74 2.01 20.90
C SER A 56 1.77 2.77 21.75
N MET A 57 2.62 3.57 21.13
CA MET A 57 3.54 4.48 21.83
C MET A 57 2.78 5.56 22.60
N LEU A 58 1.79 6.20 21.97
CA LEU A 58 0.94 7.20 22.61
C LEU A 58 0.19 6.62 23.80
N GLU A 59 -0.41 5.42 23.65
CA GLU A 59 -1.06 4.71 24.76
C GLU A 59 -0.08 4.46 25.91
N SER A 60 1.12 3.98 25.58
CA SER A 60 2.15 3.72 26.60
C SER A 60 2.59 5.00 27.32
N PHE A 61 2.63 6.14 26.62
CA PHE A 61 3.02 7.41 27.22
C PHE A 61 1.95 7.99 28.12
N PHE A 62 0.68 8.01 27.69
CA PHE A 62 -0.36 8.73 28.40
C PHE A 62 -1.07 7.94 29.50
N ASP A 63 -1.22 6.61 29.35
CA ASP A 63 -2.13 5.81 30.18
C ASP A 63 -1.70 5.82 31.68
N ILE A 64 -2.56 6.39 32.51
CA ILE A 64 -2.39 6.50 33.95
C ILE A 64 -2.24 5.15 34.67
N ARG A 65 -2.64 4.06 34.02
CA ARG A 65 -2.52 2.70 34.57
C ARG A 65 -1.15 2.08 34.35
N LYS A 66 -0.31 2.72 33.53
CA LYS A 66 1.03 2.24 33.16
C LYS A 66 2.11 2.95 33.99
N ASN A 67 3.30 2.36 34.00
CA ASN A 67 4.54 2.99 34.44
C ASN A 67 5.55 2.79 33.32
N SER A 68 5.66 3.80 32.48
CA SER A 68 6.35 3.67 31.18
C SER A 68 7.68 4.41 31.11
N LYS A 69 8.17 4.98 32.21
CA LYS A 69 9.40 5.78 32.24
C LYS A 69 10.59 5.05 31.60
N GLU A 70 10.79 3.78 31.96
CA GLU A 70 11.86 2.95 31.39
C GLU A 70 11.71 2.70 29.88
N LEU A 71 10.46 2.71 29.36
CA LEU A 71 10.22 2.48 27.93
C LEU A 71 10.69 3.67 27.09
N PHE A 72 10.68 4.86 27.64
CA PHE A 72 11.05 6.10 26.96
C PHE A 72 12.49 6.55 27.26
N GLU A 73 13.20 5.86 28.15
CA GLU A 73 14.59 6.18 28.47
C GLU A 73 15.48 6.13 27.21
N GLY A 74 16.21 7.24 26.99
CA GLY A 74 17.09 7.40 25.83
C GLY A 74 16.38 7.75 24.52
N LEU A 75 15.08 8.06 24.55
CA LEU A 75 14.33 8.61 23.42
C LEU A 75 14.23 10.13 23.50
N GLU A 76 14.02 10.79 22.36
CA GLU A 76 13.94 12.27 22.25
C GLU A 76 12.94 12.88 23.23
N ILE A 77 11.75 12.29 23.38
CA ILE A 77 10.73 12.77 24.31
C ILE A 77 11.22 12.84 25.77
N ALA A 78 12.15 11.98 26.16
CA ALA A 78 12.70 12.00 27.53
C ALA A 78 13.55 13.23 27.83
N GLU A 79 14.01 13.95 26.80
CA GLU A 79 14.71 15.23 26.97
C GLU A 79 13.75 16.38 27.33
N HIS A 80 12.44 16.23 27.03
CA HIS A 80 11.38 17.16 27.36
C HIS A 80 10.81 16.92 28.77
N GLN A 81 11.64 17.10 29.82
CA GLN A 81 11.30 16.74 31.20
C GLN A 81 10.00 17.35 31.70
N ALA A 82 9.74 18.62 31.42
CA ALA A 82 8.53 19.31 31.88
C ALA A 82 7.26 18.66 31.24
N LEU A 83 7.33 18.28 29.96
CA LEU A 83 6.25 17.60 29.26
C LEU A 83 6.04 16.18 29.81
N CYS A 84 7.14 15.47 30.11
CA CYS A 84 7.05 14.15 30.71
C CYS A 84 6.41 14.21 32.11
N ASP A 85 6.78 15.19 32.92
CA ASP A 85 6.25 15.37 34.30
C ASP A 85 4.74 15.69 34.26
N GLU A 86 4.27 16.44 33.26
CA GLU A 86 2.86 16.83 33.11
C GLU A 86 1.99 15.73 32.51
N TRP A 87 2.51 14.96 31.55
CA TRP A 87 1.69 14.10 30.69
C TRP A 87 1.97 12.59 30.82
N MET A 88 3.23 12.18 31.12
CA MET A 88 3.58 10.76 31.14
C MET A 88 2.85 10.01 32.24
N ASN A 89 2.00 9.07 31.84
CA ASN A 89 1.17 8.24 32.72
C ASN A 89 0.26 9.07 33.66
N GLN A 90 -0.25 10.21 33.16
CA GLN A 90 -1.09 11.10 33.94
C GLN A 90 -2.56 11.09 33.57
N TYR A 91 -2.95 10.52 32.41
CA TYR A 91 -4.30 10.59 31.89
C TYR A 91 -4.93 9.20 31.72
N PRO A 92 -6.22 9.02 32.10
CA PRO A 92 -6.95 7.83 31.68
C PRO A 92 -6.98 7.77 30.16
N THR A 93 -6.56 6.65 29.60
CA THR A 93 -6.42 6.49 28.14
C THR A 93 -7.17 5.28 27.66
N VAL A 94 -7.95 5.46 26.60
CA VAL A 94 -8.66 4.41 25.87
C VAL A 94 -7.95 4.20 24.53
N PHE A 95 -7.51 2.99 24.25
CA PHE A 95 -6.98 2.58 22.95
C PHE A 95 -7.84 1.48 22.35
N ILE A 96 -8.36 1.71 21.15
CA ILE A 96 -9.13 0.75 20.36
C ILE A 96 -8.60 0.70 18.93
N SER A 97 -8.44 -0.51 18.39
CA SER A 97 -8.10 -0.72 16.97
C SER A 97 -9.18 -1.56 16.29
N PHE A 98 -9.69 -1.06 15.18
CA PHE A 98 -10.70 -1.75 14.37
C PHE A 98 -10.10 -2.66 13.29
N ARG A 99 -8.80 -2.89 13.31
CA ARG A 99 -8.06 -3.69 12.31
C ARG A 99 -8.63 -5.08 12.08
N GLN A 100 -9.20 -5.70 13.12
CA GLN A 100 -9.71 -7.08 13.07
C GLN A 100 -11.18 -7.16 12.64
N VAL A 101 -11.87 -6.03 12.50
CA VAL A 101 -13.29 -6.03 12.13
C VAL A 101 -13.43 -6.33 10.64
N ASP A 102 -13.82 -7.57 10.34
CA ASP A 102 -14.02 -8.09 8.99
C ASP A 102 -15.10 -9.18 9.02
N GLY A 103 -15.80 -9.39 7.91
CA GLY A 103 -16.82 -10.43 7.75
C GLY A 103 -17.29 -10.52 6.31
N LEU A 104 -17.80 -11.68 5.91
CA LEU A 104 -18.36 -11.89 4.58
C LEU A 104 -19.71 -11.17 4.41
N ASP A 105 -20.39 -10.90 5.52
CA ASP A 105 -21.65 -10.16 5.60
C ASP A 105 -21.65 -9.25 6.83
N PHE A 106 -22.71 -8.44 6.95
CA PHE A 106 -22.86 -7.51 8.06
C PHE A 106 -22.87 -8.21 9.42
N THR A 107 -23.55 -9.36 9.54
CA THR A 107 -23.67 -10.08 10.81
C THR A 107 -22.28 -10.53 11.32
N GLY A 108 -21.50 -11.19 10.46
CA GLY A 108 -20.15 -11.64 10.83
C GLY A 108 -19.22 -10.49 11.19
N ALA A 109 -19.26 -9.38 10.43
CA ALA A 109 -18.46 -8.20 10.73
C ALA A 109 -18.91 -7.48 12.02
N TYR A 110 -20.22 -7.44 12.29
CA TYR A 110 -20.79 -6.86 13.50
C TYR A 110 -20.43 -7.69 14.74
N ASP A 111 -20.44 -9.03 14.64
CA ASP A 111 -19.99 -9.92 15.72
C ASP A 111 -18.52 -9.66 16.05
N MET A 112 -17.66 -9.49 15.05
CA MET A 112 -16.26 -9.12 15.28
C MET A 112 -16.11 -7.75 15.95
N LEU A 113 -16.93 -6.77 15.55
CA LEU A 113 -16.94 -5.44 16.17
C LEU A 113 -17.37 -5.53 17.64
N THR A 114 -18.42 -6.30 17.96
CA THR A 114 -18.87 -6.49 19.34
C THR A 114 -17.82 -7.18 20.20
N MET A 115 -17.07 -8.15 19.65
CA MET A 115 -15.93 -8.75 20.33
C MET A 115 -14.81 -7.75 20.64
N VAL A 116 -14.44 -6.89 19.68
CA VAL A 116 -13.43 -5.84 19.90
C VAL A 116 -13.86 -4.88 21.02
N ILE A 117 -15.15 -4.50 21.06
CA ILE A 117 -15.70 -3.66 22.11
C ILE A 117 -15.73 -4.40 23.46
N ALA A 118 -16.13 -5.68 23.47
CA ALA A 118 -16.14 -6.48 24.67
C ALA A 118 -14.73 -6.61 25.27
N ASP A 119 -13.72 -6.88 24.44
CA ASP A 119 -12.32 -6.94 24.88
C ASP A 119 -11.84 -5.60 25.47
N LEU A 120 -12.26 -4.48 24.88
CA LEU A 120 -11.98 -3.15 25.44
C LEU A 120 -12.62 -2.99 26.82
N TYR A 121 -13.91 -3.31 26.96
CA TYR A 121 -14.64 -3.18 28.22
C TYR A 121 -14.09 -4.09 29.31
N ASN A 122 -13.68 -5.30 28.97
CA ASN A 122 -13.07 -6.26 29.91
C ASN A 122 -11.73 -5.74 30.50
N LYS A 123 -11.01 -4.89 29.80
CA LYS A 123 -9.83 -4.20 30.36
C LYS A 123 -10.18 -3.12 31.40
N HIS A 124 -11.45 -2.74 31.49
CA HIS A 124 -11.94 -1.65 32.35
C HIS A 124 -13.00 -2.09 33.36
N LEU A 125 -13.09 -3.40 33.70
CA LEU A 125 -14.09 -3.94 34.66
C LEU A 125 -14.08 -3.23 36.02
N TYR A 126 -12.96 -2.63 36.45
CA TYR A 126 -12.84 -1.86 37.67
C TYR A 126 -13.80 -0.64 37.74
N LEU A 127 -14.33 -0.21 36.59
CA LEU A 127 -15.31 0.90 36.54
C LEU A 127 -16.68 0.48 37.10
N LEU A 128 -17.00 -0.80 37.16
CA LEU A 128 -18.23 -1.29 37.77
C LEU A 128 -18.24 -1.10 39.29
N ASP A 129 -17.07 -1.05 39.93
CA ASP A 129 -16.94 -0.78 41.36
C ASP A 129 -17.04 0.69 41.70
N SER A 130 -17.19 1.56 40.70
CA SER A 130 -17.26 3.00 40.89
C SER A 130 -18.56 3.46 41.53
N LYS A 131 -18.47 4.18 42.64
CA LYS A 131 -19.61 4.80 43.31
C LYS A 131 -20.28 5.92 42.48
N SER A 132 -19.60 6.43 41.47
CA SER A 132 -20.13 7.49 40.58
C SER A 132 -20.90 6.94 39.38
N ALA A 133 -20.81 5.63 39.11
CA ALA A 133 -21.52 5.01 38.00
C ALA A 133 -23.01 4.82 38.37
N THR A 134 -23.90 5.26 37.48
CA THR A 134 -25.34 5.01 37.61
C THR A 134 -25.69 3.57 37.28
N GLU A 135 -26.82 3.07 37.83
CA GLU A 135 -27.29 1.71 37.52
C GLU A 135 -27.47 1.48 35.99
N PHE A 136 -27.94 2.49 35.27
CA PHE A 136 -28.06 2.43 33.81
C PHE A 136 -26.67 2.26 33.13
N GLN A 137 -25.66 2.97 33.57
CA GLN A 137 -24.30 2.87 33.04
C GLN A 137 -23.68 1.49 33.34
N GLN A 138 -23.88 0.98 34.56
CA GLN A 138 -23.41 -0.34 34.95
C GLN A 138 -24.03 -1.45 34.11
N THR A 139 -25.37 -1.41 33.93
CA THR A 139 -26.08 -2.41 33.10
C THR A 139 -25.61 -2.37 31.64
N ALA A 140 -25.49 -1.18 31.04
CA ALA A 140 -24.99 -1.06 29.68
C ALA A 140 -23.53 -1.51 29.54
N PHE A 141 -22.70 -1.21 30.55
CA PHE A 141 -21.30 -1.68 30.62
C PHE A 141 -21.22 -3.21 30.65
N GLU A 142 -22.01 -3.86 31.50
CA GLU A 142 -22.07 -5.32 31.60
C GLU A 142 -22.51 -5.98 30.29
N HIS A 143 -23.55 -5.46 29.63
CA HIS A 143 -23.98 -5.95 28.32
C HIS A 143 -22.83 -5.88 27.29
N LEU A 144 -22.10 -4.75 27.24
CA LEU A 144 -21.00 -4.55 26.30
C LEU A 144 -19.80 -5.46 26.65
N ALA A 145 -19.46 -5.59 27.92
CA ALA A 145 -18.37 -6.46 28.38
C ALA A 145 -18.62 -7.96 28.07
N HIS A 146 -19.89 -8.39 28.05
CA HIS A 146 -20.29 -9.74 27.67
C HIS A 146 -20.51 -9.93 26.16
N GLY A 147 -20.37 -8.89 25.34
CA GLY A 147 -20.63 -8.93 23.90
C GLY A 147 -22.12 -9.02 23.53
N ASN A 148 -23.02 -8.76 24.49
CA ASN A 148 -24.48 -8.83 24.33
C ASN A 148 -25.13 -7.44 24.19
N GLY A 149 -24.33 -6.41 23.96
CA GLY A 149 -24.81 -5.04 23.81
C GLY A 149 -25.74 -4.88 22.60
N SER A 150 -26.86 -4.17 22.81
CA SER A 150 -27.72 -3.76 21.70
C SER A 150 -26.96 -2.86 20.71
N ILE A 151 -27.45 -2.73 19.47
CA ILE A 151 -26.87 -1.81 18.47
C ILE A 151 -26.75 -0.37 19.03
N LYS A 152 -27.69 0.07 19.85
CA LYS A 152 -27.64 1.40 20.47
C LYS A 152 -26.51 1.51 21.50
N GLU A 153 -26.35 0.49 22.33
CA GLU A 153 -25.26 0.43 23.33
C GLU A 153 -23.90 0.36 22.63
N VAL A 154 -23.77 -0.46 21.57
CA VAL A 154 -22.53 -0.53 20.75
C VAL A 154 -22.22 0.84 20.14
N LYS A 155 -23.17 1.51 19.52
CA LYS A 155 -22.98 2.85 18.95
C LYS A 155 -22.56 3.90 19.95
N SER A 156 -22.99 3.79 21.22
CA SER A 156 -22.66 4.73 22.29
C SER A 156 -21.51 4.26 23.19
N SER A 157 -20.90 3.12 22.89
CA SER A 157 -19.94 2.48 23.78
C SER A 157 -18.72 3.35 24.13
N LEU A 158 -18.11 4.02 23.13
CA LEU A 158 -16.95 4.87 23.38
C LEU A 158 -17.31 6.10 24.24
N MET A 159 -18.49 6.69 24.02
CA MET A 159 -19.00 7.79 24.84
C MET A 159 -19.26 7.34 26.28
N LEU A 160 -19.88 6.18 26.47
CA LEU A 160 -20.15 5.62 27.79
C LEU A 160 -18.84 5.34 28.55
N LEU A 161 -17.87 4.67 27.89
CA LEU A 161 -16.60 4.32 28.50
C LEU A 161 -15.82 5.57 28.94
N THR A 162 -15.70 6.57 28.05
CA THR A 162 -14.97 7.82 28.38
C THR A 162 -15.65 8.60 29.51
N THR A 163 -16.98 8.65 29.55
CA THR A 163 -17.74 9.29 30.61
C THR A 163 -17.51 8.59 31.98
N MET A 164 -17.56 7.26 32.00
CA MET A 164 -17.32 6.49 33.24
C MET A 164 -15.89 6.63 33.71
N MET A 165 -14.90 6.62 32.80
CA MET A 165 -13.49 6.82 33.13
C MET A 165 -13.23 8.23 33.70
N GLN A 166 -13.79 9.28 33.08
CA GLN A 166 -13.68 10.64 33.57
C GLN A 166 -14.23 10.74 35.02
N SER A 167 -15.40 10.14 35.26
CA SER A 167 -16.03 10.14 36.58
C SER A 167 -15.21 9.39 37.64
N TYR A 168 -14.57 8.29 37.23
CA TYR A 168 -13.76 7.45 38.12
C TYR A 168 -12.44 8.12 38.51
N TYR A 169 -11.69 8.65 37.50
CA TYR A 169 -10.37 9.24 37.71
C TYR A 169 -10.42 10.73 38.07
N ALA A 170 -11.60 11.38 37.96
CA ALA A 170 -11.77 12.85 38.06
C ALA A 170 -10.79 13.61 37.14
N LYS A 171 -10.47 13.02 35.99
CA LYS A 171 -9.58 13.56 34.96
C LYS A 171 -10.18 13.32 33.58
N PRO A 172 -9.98 14.23 32.62
CA PRO A 172 -10.41 13.99 31.25
C PRO A 172 -9.64 12.83 30.62
N VAL A 173 -10.22 12.22 29.58
CA VAL A 173 -9.77 10.96 28.94
C VAL A 173 -9.10 11.26 27.63
N ILE A 174 -8.01 10.58 27.32
CA ILE A 174 -7.41 10.55 25.98
C ILE A 174 -7.98 9.35 25.21
N LEU A 175 -8.52 9.59 24.00
CA LEU A 175 -9.11 8.55 23.17
C LEU A 175 -8.26 8.31 21.90
N LEU A 176 -7.72 7.13 21.79
CA LEU A 176 -6.88 6.68 20.68
C LEU A 176 -7.64 5.64 19.84
N ILE A 177 -7.91 5.95 18.57
CA ILE A 177 -8.66 5.11 17.65
C ILE A 177 -7.79 4.76 16.43
N ASP A 178 -7.45 3.49 16.28
CA ASP A 178 -6.61 3.01 15.18
C ASP A 178 -7.43 2.29 14.11
N GLU A 179 -7.10 2.57 12.84
CA GLU A 179 -7.70 1.94 11.66
C GLU A 179 -9.24 2.00 11.63
N TYR A 180 -9.83 3.19 11.90
CA TYR A 180 -11.28 3.34 11.94
C TYR A 180 -11.99 3.10 10.61
N ASP A 181 -11.28 3.22 9.50
CA ASP A 181 -11.78 3.04 8.14
C ASP A 181 -11.91 1.56 7.72
N VAL A 182 -11.20 0.65 8.39
CA VAL A 182 -11.14 -0.78 8.00
C VAL A 182 -12.51 -1.45 7.97
N PRO A 183 -13.41 -1.32 8.97
CA PRO A 183 -14.72 -1.95 8.92
C PRO A 183 -15.55 -1.51 7.72
N VAL A 184 -15.50 -0.22 7.38
CA VAL A 184 -16.26 0.37 6.27
C VAL A 184 -15.66 -0.01 4.92
N ALA A 185 -14.32 -0.05 4.82
CA ALA A 185 -13.62 -0.52 3.63
C ALA A 185 -13.97 -1.98 3.29
N LYS A 186 -13.98 -2.85 4.30
CA LYS A 186 -14.35 -4.26 4.14
C LYS A 186 -15.82 -4.43 3.79
N ALA A 187 -16.69 -3.66 4.43
CA ALA A 187 -18.11 -3.63 4.13
C ALA A 187 -18.40 -3.21 2.67
N ASN A 188 -17.67 -2.24 2.14
CA ASN A 188 -17.78 -1.82 0.75
C ASN A 188 -17.46 -2.97 -0.23
N ASN A 189 -16.40 -3.71 0.03
CA ASN A 189 -16.00 -4.85 -0.80
C ASN A 189 -17.00 -6.01 -0.77
N ASN A 190 -17.73 -6.16 0.35
CA ASN A 190 -18.65 -7.29 0.60
C ASN A 190 -20.14 -6.91 0.53
N GLY A 191 -20.46 -5.65 0.17
CA GLY A 191 -21.82 -5.21 -0.17
C GLY A 191 -22.73 -4.85 1.02
N TYR A 192 -22.19 -4.64 2.24
CA TYR A 192 -22.94 -4.18 3.43
C TYR A 192 -22.46 -2.83 3.96
N TYR A 193 -22.02 -1.96 3.04
CA TYR A 193 -21.42 -0.65 3.34
C TYR A 193 -22.30 0.24 4.23
N ASN A 194 -23.59 0.41 3.89
CA ASN A 194 -24.47 1.34 4.59
C ASN A 194 -24.73 0.94 6.04
N GLU A 195 -24.89 -0.36 6.29
CA GLU A 195 -25.14 -0.90 7.63
C GLU A 195 -23.92 -0.67 8.53
N MET A 196 -22.72 -1.00 8.04
CA MET A 196 -21.49 -0.81 8.81
C MET A 196 -21.18 0.67 9.02
N LEU A 197 -21.40 1.48 8.00
CA LEU A 197 -21.20 2.93 8.08
C LEU A 197 -22.09 3.56 9.16
N ASP A 198 -23.36 3.14 9.29
CA ASP A 198 -24.29 3.63 10.32
C ASP A 198 -23.82 3.26 11.75
N VAL A 199 -23.24 2.07 11.93
CA VAL A 199 -22.67 1.67 13.22
C VAL A 199 -21.42 2.49 13.54
N MET A 200 -20.50 2.62 12.58
CA MET A 200 -19.26 3.38 12.77
C MET A 200 -19.54 4.88 13.03
N LYS A 201 -20.53 5.45 12.35
CA LYS A 201 -21.03 6.81 12.65
C LYS A 201 -21.44 6.97 14.10
N GLY A 202 -22.17 6.00 14.61
CA GLY A 202 -22.60 6.00 16.01
C GLY A 202 -21.40 6.00 16.97
N LEU A 203 -20.43 5.12 16.76
CA LEU A 203 -19.21 5.05 17.56
C LEU A 203 -18.42 6.36 17.56
N MET A 204 -18.28 6.99 16.38
CA MET A 204 -17.50 8.23 16.22
C MET A 204 -18.22 9.47 16.81
N GLN A 205 -19.50 9.36 17.24
CA GLN A 205 -20.12 10.44 18.01
C GLN A 205 -19.37 10.75 19.30
N ALA A 206 -18.61 9.80 19.85
CA ALA A 206 -17.74 10.03 21.00
C ALA A 206 -16.65 11.10 20.78
N LEU A 207 -16.39 11.48 19.53
CA LEU A 207 -15.43 12.53 19.14
C LEU A 207 -16.08 13.91 19.02
N LYS A 208 -17.43 14.00 19.18
CA LYS A 208 -18.20 15.23 19.02
C LYS A 208 -18.75 15.69 20.36
N ASP A 209 -18.48 16.94 20.72
CA ASP A 209 -19.02 17.56 21.92
C ASP A 209 -18.90 16.71 23.20
N ASN A 210 -17.89 15.85 23.27
CA ASN A 210 -17.65 14.95 24.39
C ASN A 210 -16.81 15.64 25.47
N GLN A 211 -17.45 16.17 26.48
CA GLN A 211 -16.80 16.88 27.61
C GLN A 211 -15.89 15.98 28.46
N ALA A 212 -15.96 14.66 28.26
CA ALA A 212 -15.07 13.74 28.98
C ALA A 212 -13.69 13.66 28.34
N LEU A 213 -13.49 14.15 27.09
CA LEU A 213 -12.21 14.06 26.41
C LEU A 213 -11.26 15.19 26.76
N GLN A 214 -9.98 14.84 26.93
CA GLN A 214 -8.85 15.77 26.87
C GLN A 214 -8.54 16.10 25.41
N PHE A 215 -8.33 15.07 24.61
CA PHE A 215 -8.22 15.08 23.16
C PHE A 215 -8.36 13.65 22.60
N ALA A 216 -8.42 13.53 21.29
CA ALA A 216 -8.41 12.25 20.61
C ALA A 216 -7.41 12.23 19.45
N VAL A 217 -6.82 11.05 19.19
CA VAL A 217 -6.04 10.79 17.98
C VAL A 217 -6.67 9.62 17.24
N VAL A 218 -6.88 9.81 15.94
CA VAL A 218 -7.54 8.83 15.07
C VAL A 218 -6.64 8.53 13.89
N THR A 219 -6.45 7.25 13.54
CA THR A 219 -5.68 6.86 12.36
C THR A 219 -6.51 6.11 11.32
N CYS A 220 -6.15 6.28 10.05
CA CYS A 220 -6.76 5.57 8.92
C CYS A 220 -5.83 5.52 7.71
N CYS A 221 -6.24 4.77 6.69
CA CYS A 221 -5.60 4.83 5.36
C CYS A 221 -6.28 5.85 4.45
N LEU A 222 -7.60 5.83 4.40
CA LEU A 222 -8.40 6.78 3.64
C LEU A 222 -9.34 7.52 4.59
N LYS A 223 -9.44 8.82 4.40
CA LYS A 223 -10.40 9.64 5.12
C LYS A 223 -11.79 9.34 4.60
N ILE A 224 -12.62 8.67 5.41
CA ILE A 224 -14.05 8.50 5.10
C ILE A 224 -14.73 9.83 5.41
N ALA A 225 -14.62 10.78 4.45
CA ALA A 225 -14.73 12.18 4.85
C ALA A 225 -16.11 12.79 4.71
N LYS A 226 -16.75 12.75 3.60
CA LYS A 226 -17.75 13.80 3.35
C LYS A 226 -19.15 13.56 3.87
N GLU A 227 -19.59 12.36 4.01
CA GLU A 227 -21.05 12.19 4.12
C GLU A 227 -21.54 11.82 5.49
N SER A 228 -20.64 11.65 6.48
CA SER A 228 -21.29 11.13 7.66
C SER A 228 -20.54 11.03 8.98
N ILE A 229 -19.28 10.67 9.01
CA ILE A 229 -18.62 10.42 10.31
C ILE A 229 -18.21 11.74 10.95
N PHE A 230 -17.67 12.65 10.16
CA PHE A 230 -17.11 13.93 10.63
C PHE A 230 -17.87 15.17 10.13
N THR A 231 -19.07 15.03 9.56
CA THR A 231 -19.87 16.17 9.10
C THR A 231 -20.31 17.05 10.26
N GLY A 232 -20.02 18.34 10.16
CA GLY A 232 -20.39 19.32 11.20
C GLY A 232 -19.45 19.39 12.40
N THR A 233 -18.25 18.76 12.32
CA THR A 233 -17.22 18.90 13.36
C THR A 233 -16.22 19.96 12.93
N ASN A 234 -16.09 21.03 13.70
CA ASN A 234 -15.11 22.10 13.51
C ASN A 234 -13.83 21.88 14.33
N ASN A 235 -13.77 20.78 15.11
CA ASN A 235 -12.73 20.48 16.07
C ASN A 235 -11.69 19.47 15.58
N PHE A 236 -11.69 19.14 14.27
CA PHE A 236 -10.74 18.19 13.67
C PHE A 236 -9.60 18.89 12.96
N VAL A 237 -8.37 18.51 13.30
CA VAL A 237 -7.18 18.75 12.48
C VAL A 237 -6.86 17.47 11.72
N SER A 238 -6.79 17.55 10.39
CA SER A 238 -6.54 16.41 9.53
C SER A 238 -5.15 16.51 8.94
N ASP A 239 -4.29 15.55 9.26
CA ASP A 239 -2.93 15.42 8.75
C ASP A 239 -2.86 14.28 7.73
N THR A 240 -2.78 14.64 6.45
CA THR A 240 -2.64 13.72 5.32
C THR A 240 -1.20 13.72 4.78
N ILE A 241 -0.92 12.87 3.80
CA ILE A 241 0.39 12.85 3.13
C ILE A 241 0.69 14.12 2.32
N THR A 242 -0.30 14.99 2.12
CA THR A 242 -0.14 16.26 1.38
C THR A 242 0.20 17.43 2.29
N ASN A 243 -0.07 17.32 3.59
CA ASN A 243 0.25 18.34 4.58
C ASN A 243 1.76 18.37 4.87
N SER A 244 2.24 19.43 5.49
CA SER A 244 3.66 19.57 5.83
C SER A 244 4.02 18.93 7.18
N ARG A 245 3.03 18.58 8.01
CA ARG A 245 3.19 18.15 9.39
C ARG A 245 3.13 16.64 9.56
N LEU A 246 3.84 16.07 10.54
CA LEU A 246 3.82 14.68 10.99
C LEU A 246 4.33 13.64 9.96
N ASN A 247 4.87 14.05 8.83
CA ASN A 247 5.28 13.12 7.79
C ASN A 247 6.52 12.30 8.16
N GLU A 248 7.49 12.91 8.85
CA GLU A 248 8.72 12.28 9.34
C GLU A 248 8.47 11.19 10.39
N TYR A 249 7.33 11.24 11.10
CA TYR A 249 7.00 10.24 12.11
C TYR A 249 6.37 8.97 11.52
N PHE A 250 5.87 9.04 10.29
CA PHE A 250 5.24 7.93 9.58
C PHE A 250 6.03 7.55 8.32
N GLY A 251 7.02 6.71 8.51
CA GLY A 251 8.01 6.33 7.54
C GLY A 251 9.42 6.42 8.14
N PHE A 252 10.44 6.03 7.39
CA PHE A 252 11.83 6.28 7.77
C PHE A 252 12.42 7.34 6.84
N VAL A 253 13.04 8.35 7.41
CA VAL A 253 13.79 9.34 6.64
C VAL A 253 15.20 8.82 6.32
N GLN A 254 15.89 9.44 5.34
CA GLN A 254 17.19 8.98 4.86
C GLN A 254 18.22 8.83 5.98
N SER A 255 18.31 9.80 6.91
CA SER A 255 19.26 9.75 8.02
C SER A 255 19.04 8.57 8.97
N GLU A 256 17.79 8.18 9.18
CA GLU A 256 17.42 7.03 10.01
C GLU A 256 17.79 5.70 9.33
N VAL A 257 17.56 5.61 8.02
CA VAL A 257 17.97 4.44 7.24
C VAL A 257 19.50 4.33 7.21
N ASP A 258 20.23 5.43 7.04
CA ASP A 258 21.69 5.44 7.07
C ASP A 258 22.23 4.97 8.42
N LEU A 259 21.63 5.43 9.53
CA LEU A 259 21.99 4.99 10.88
C LEU A 259 21.69 3.50 11.08
N LEU A 260 20.52 3.03 10.68
CA LEU A 260 20.09 1.64 10.76
C LEU A 260 21.05 0.72 9.99
N LEU A 261 21.45 1.11 8.77
CA LEU A 261 22.39 0.36 7.95
C LEU A 261 23.80 0.34 8.53
N LYS A 262 24.23 1.44 9.12
CA LYS A 262 25.48 1.53 9.85
C LYS A 262 25.50 0.60 11.06
N ASP A 263 24.44 0.61 11.85
CA ASP A 263 24.32 -0.23 13.04
C ASP A 263 24.24 -1.72 12.70
N ALA A 264 23.64 -2.06 11.56
CA ALA A 264 23.58 -3.41 11.03
C ALA A 264 24.88 -3.86 10.29
N ASP A 265 25.80 -2.94 10.03
CA ASP A 265 26.99 -3.17 9.17
C ASP A 265 26.59 -3.59 7.74
N LEU A 266 25.58 -2.89 7.18
CA LEU A 266 24.97 -3.16 5.86
C LEU A 266 24.97 -1.92 4.94
N THR A 267 25.86 -0.97 5.13
CA THR A 267 25.93 0.27 4.33
C THR A 267 26.09 0.03 2.82
N MET A 268 26.67 -1.11 2.43
CA MET A 268 26.76 -1.51 1.02
C MET A 268 25.40 -1.76 0.35
N GLN A 269 24.34 -1.93 1.13
CA GLN A 269 22.98 -2.18 0.62
C GLN A 269 22.16 -0.88 0.44
N ALA A 270 22.72 0.28 0.78
CA ALA A 270 22.00 1.55 0.78
C ALA A 270 21.33 1.85 -0.57
N GLU A 271 22.06 1.74 -1.69
CA GLU A 271 21.53 1.96 -3.03
C GLU A 271 20.40 1.00 -3.40
N SER A 272 20.54 -0.27 -3.00
CA SER A 272 19.53 -1.28 -3.26
C SER A 272 18.24 -1.00 -2.46
N ILE A 273 18.37 -0.67 -1.18
CA ILE A 273 17.24 -0.31 -0.30
C ILE A 273 16.57 0.96 -0.79
N LYS A 274 17.35 1.97 -1.19
CA LYS A 274 16.82 3.21 -1.75
C LYS A 274 15.99 2.94 -3.00
N LYS A 275 16.53 2.21 -3.97
CA LYS A 275 15.85 1.90 -5.21
C LYS A 275 14.52 1.17 -5.00
N TRP A 276 14.45 0.29 -3.99
CA TRP A 276 13.31 -0.60 -3.82
C TRP A 276 12.25 -0.08 -2.84
N TYR A 277 12.62 0.67 -1.80
CA TYR A 277 11.73 0.96 -0.67
C TYR A 277 11.62 2.45 -0.30
N ASP A 278 12.39 3.31 -0.97
CA ASP A 278 12.31 4.78 -0.88
C ASP A 278 11.25 5.34 -1.85
N GLY A 279 11.22 6.65 -1.98
CA GLY A 279 10.52 7.38 -3.03
C GLY A 279 9.10 7.82 -2.67
N TYR A 280 8.66 7.63 -1.45
CA TYR A 280 7.40 8.22 -0.99
C TYR A 280 7.63 9.67 -0.58
N HIS A 281 7.03 10.58 -1.33
CA HIS A 281 7.13 12.01 -1.04
C HIS A 281 5.89 12.49 -0.29
N PHE A 282 6.02 12.65 1.05
CA PHE A 282 4.97 13.11 1.93
C PHE A 282 5.27 14.55 2.38
N GLY A 283 4.44 15.52 1.95
CA GLY A 283 4.68 16.94 2.21
C GLY A 283 6.06 17.38 1.75
N ALA A 284 6.95 17.68 2.67
CA ALA A 284 8.34 18.06 2.43
C ALA A 284 9.37 16.94 2.62
N PHE A 285 8.93 15.74 3.01
CA PHE A 285 9.81 14.63 3.39
C PHE A 285 9.79 13.51 2.36
N ASP A 286 10.96 12.97 2.07
CA ASP A 286 11.13 11.69 1.41
C ASP A 286 11.22 10.60 2.46
N VAL A 287 10.37 9.59 2.36
CA VAL A 287 10.31 8.52 3.34
C VAL A 287 10.32 7.14 2.70
N TYR A 288 10.95 6.21 3.40
CA TYR A 288 10.94 4.78 3.11
C TYR A 288 9.76 4.11 3.80
N CYS A 289 9.23 3.03 3.23
CA CYS A 289 8.27 2.19 3.93
C CYS A 289 8.98 1.36 5.01
N PRO A 290 8.67 1.56 6.31
CA PRO A 290 9.33 0.87 7.41
C PRO A 290 9.23 -0.65 7.34
N TRP A 291 8.06 -1.16 6.96
CA TRP A 291 7.81 -2.60 6.83
C TRP A 291 8.77 -3.27 5.86
N ASP A 292 9.00 -2.66 4.70
CA ASP A 292 9.79 -3.24 3.63
C ASP A 292 11.28 -3.21 3.98
N VAL A 293 11.75 -2.07 4.49
CA VAL A 293 13.13 -1.92 4.96
C VAL A 293 13.44 -2.96 6.04
N MET A 294 12.59 -3.09 7.07
CA MET A 294 12.82 -4.02 8.18
C MET A 294 12.77 -5.47 7.74
N ASN A 295 11.85 -5.85 6.85
CA ASN A 295 11.79 -7.20 6.30
C ASN A 295 13.06 -7.55 5.50
N TYR A 296 13.52 -6.63 4.64
CA TYR A 296 14.72 -6.87 3.84
C TYR A 296 15.98 -6.96 4.72
N LEU A 297 16.10 -6.11 5.75
CA LEU A 297 17.18 -6.23 6.72
C LEU A 297 17.17 -7.60 7.43
N LEU A 298 16.01 -8.06 7.86
CA LEU A 298 15.88 -9.39 8.49
C LEU A 298 16.33 -10.51 7.55
N GLU A 299 15.97 -10.41 6.27
CA GLU A 299 16.38 -11.38 5.26
C GLU A 299 17.88 -11.31 4.98
N LEU A 300 18.47 -10.12 4.89
CA LEU A 300 19.92 -9.93 4.75
C LEU A 300 20.71 -10.51 5.92
N GLN A 301 20.16 -10.47 7.14
CA GLN A 301 20.79 -11.13 8.31
C GLN A 301 20.80 -12.65 8.22
N ARG A 302 19.83 -13.24 7.52
CA ARG A 302 19.74 -14.69 7.26
C ARG A 302 20.60 -15.09 6.06
N ASN A 303 20.53 -14.30 5.01
CA ASN A 303 21.21 -14.50 3.74
C ASN A 303 21.82 -13.18 3.24
N PRO A 304 23.12 -12.94 3.45
CA PRO A 304 23.79 -11.69 3.04
C PRO A 304 23.79 -11.43 1.52
N LYS A 305 23.41 -12.42 0.72
CA LYS A 305 23.25 -12.32 -0.74
C LYS A 305 21.80 -12.19 -1.18
N ALA A 306 20.85 -12.02 -0.24
CA ALA A 306 19.46 -11.85 -0.57
C ALA A 306 19.26 -10.63 -1.48
N LYS A 307 18.44 -10.81 -2.51
CA LYS A 307 17.98 -9.70 -3.37
C LYS A 307 16.73 -9.07 -2.76
N PRO A 308 16.50 -7.77 -2.93
CA PRO A 308 15.23 -7.15 -2.52
C PRO A 308 14.08 -7.75 -3.32
N ILE A 309 12.94 -7.85 -2.66
CA ILE A 309 11.70 -8.39 -3.22
C ILE A 309 10.51 -7.50 -2.80
N SER A 310 9.37 -7.64 -3.45
CA SER A 310 8.15 -6.97 -3.01
C SER A 310 7.53 -7.67 -1.79
N TYR A 311 7.55 -6.97 -0.65
CA TYR A 311 6.88 -7.39 0.58
C TYR A 311 5.41 -6.94 0.62
N TRP A 312 5.03 -5.94 -0.19
CA TRP A 312 3.65 -5.48 -0.34
C TRP A 312 2.77 -6.49 -1.07
N LYS A 313 3.32 -7.19 -2.07
CA LYS A 313 2.59 -8.13 -2.94
C LYS A 313 1.83 -9.21 -2.18
N ASN A 314 2.37 -9.71 -1.08
CA ASN A 314 1.83 -10.86 -0.34
C ASN A 314 0.92 -10.48 0.83
N THR A 315 0.77 -9.21 1.16
CA THR A 315 0.13 -8.76 2.39
C THR A 315 -0.83 -7.58 2.20
N SER A 316 -0.93 -7.01 0.99
CA SER A 316 -1.90 -5.99 0.61
C SER A 316 -2.94 -6.59 -0.30
N ASP A 317 -4.19 -6.15 -0.13
CA ASP A 317 -5.24 -6.43 -1.10
C ASP A 317 -5.00 -5.54 -2.33
N ASN A 318 -4.32 -6.10 -3.34
CA ASN A 318 -4.05 -5.43 -4.61
C ASN A 318 -5.33 -5.35 -5.50
N ALA A 319 -6.50 -5.69 -4.95
CA ALA A 319 -7.78 -5.58 -5.63
C ALA A 319 -8.06 -4.14 -6.11
N ILE A 320 -7.53 -3.15 -5.43
CA ILE A 320 -7.60 -1.74 -5.84
C ILE A 320 -6.99 -1.54 -7.25
N ILE A 321 -5.77 -2.05 -7.51
CA ILE A 321 -5.15 -1.92 -8.84
C ILE A 321 -5.94 -2.74 -9.87
N ARG A 322 -6.45 -3.91 -9.48
CA ARG A 322 -7.24 -4.75 -10.36
C ARG A 322 -8.58 -4.08 -10.74
N SER A 323 -9.31 -3.57 -9.77
CA SER A 323 -10.57 -2.84 -10.03
C SER A 323 -10.35 -1.60 -10.90
N PHE A 324 -9.20 -0.94 -10.73
CA PHE A 324 -8.78 0.17 -11.57
C PHE A 324 -8.57 -0.25 -13.04
N ILE A 325 -7.90 -1.39 -13.26
CA ILE A 325 -7.65 -1.89 -14.62
C ILE A 325 -8.96 -2.38 -15.27
N ASP A 326 -9.85 -3.01 -14.52
CA ASP A 326 -11.17 -3.46 -15.01
C ASP A 326 -12.07 -2.29 -15.43
N TYR A 327 -11.89 -1.10 -14.83
CA TYR A 327 -12.58 0.14 -15.18
C TYR A 327 -11.89 0.90 -16.33
N ALA A 328 -10.71 0.46 -16.76
CA ALA A 328 -9.82 1.21 -17.65
C ALA A 328 -10.41 1.41 -19.06
N GLY A 329 -10.77 2.65 -19.37
CA GLY A 329 -10.88 3.18 -20.73
C GLY A 329 -9.51 3.50 -21.32
N SER A 330 -9.50 3.96 -22.58
CA SER A 330 -8.26 4.30 -23.30
C SER A 330 -7.35 5.31 -22.61
N THR A 331 -7.91 6.28 -21.91
CA THR A 331 -7.18 7.34 -21.20
C THR A 331 -6.38 6.80 -20.03
N ILE A 332 -6.96 5.88 -19.26
CA ILE A 332 -6.33 5.25 -18.10
C ILE A 332 -5.15 4.38 -18.53
N THR A 333 -5.31 3.63 -19.62
CA THR A 333 -4.23 2.78 -20.15
C THR A 333 -2.99 3.61 -20.49
N ASN A 334 -3.14 4.74 -21.15
CA ASN A 334 -2.02 5.62 -21.51
C ASN A 334 -1.28 6.17 -20.27
N LYS A 335 -2.04 6.55 -19.24
CA LYS A 335 -1.46 7.04 -17.98
C LYS A 335 -0.71 5.94 -17.24
N LEU A 336 -1.25 4.71 -17.22
CA LEU A 336 -0.55 3.54 -16.66
C LEU A 336 0.77 3.26 -17.37
N GLU A 337 0.78 3.32 -18.70
CA GLU A 337 1.99 3.14 -19.49
C GLU A 337 3.05 4.21 -19.18
N THR A 338 2.61 5.47 -19.08
CA THR A 338 3.50 6.56 -18.69
C THR A 338 4.14 6.29 -17.33
N LEU A 339 3.34 5.85 -16.35
CA LEU A 339 3.82 5.52 -15.01
C LEU A 339 4.78 4.32 -15.00
N MET A 340 4.44 3.24 -15.72
CA MET A 340 5.30 2.04 -15.81
C MET A 340 6.63 2.33 -16.51
N ALA A 341 6.65 3.28 -17.45
CA ALA A 341 7.86 3.77 -18.08
C ALA A 341 8.70 4.71 -17.19
N GLY A 342 8.28 4.95 -15.94
CA GLY A 342 8.95 5.85 -15.00
C GLY A 342 8.65 7.34 -15.24
N GLY A 343 7.60 7.64 -16.00
CA GLY A 343 7.13 9.02 -16.20
C GLY A 343 6.10 9.44 -15.16
N CYS A 344 5.68 10.72 -15.25
CA CYS A 344 4.67 11.32 -14.39
C CYS A 344 3.35 11.53 -15.15
N ILE A 345 2.24 11.43 -14.43
CA ILE A 345 0.91 11.83 -14.90
C ILE A 345 0.45 13.05 -14.13
N VAL A 346 -0.24 13.98 -14.80
CA VAL A 346 -0.85 15.14 -14.14
C VAL A 346 -2.32 14.82 -13.87
N GLN A 347 -2.70 14.92 -12.57
CA GLN A 347 -4.00 14.46 -12.13
C GLN A 347 -4.55 15.34 -11.00
N ARG A 348 -5.87 15.50 -10.95
CA ARG A 348 -6.53 16.07 -9.79
C ARG A 348 -6.58 15.03 -8.67
N VAL A 349 -6.23 15.43 -7.44
CA VAL A 349 -6.32 14.61 -6.25
C VAL A 349 -7.44 15.13 -5.35
N ASP A 350 -8.39 14.26 -5.02
CA ASP A 350 -9.40 14.52 -3.99
C ASP A 350 -9.06 13.73 -2.72
N GLU A 351 -8.67 14.45 -1.67
CA GLU A 351 -8.36 13.87 -0.36
C GLU A 351 -9.60 13.49 0.47
N ASN A 352 -10.77 13.93 0.02
CA ASN A 352 -12.03 13.69 0.70
C ASN A 352 -12.86 12.58 0.01
N LEU A 353 -12.19 11.58 -0.52
CA LEU A 353 -12.85 10.42 -1.12
C LEU A 353 -13.64 9.63 -0.08
N THR A 354 -14.80 9.14 -0.51
CA THR A 354 -15.56 8.11 0.20
C THR A 354 -15.50 6.79 -0.55
N TYR A 355 -15.67 5.68 0.14
CA TYR A 355 -15.64 4.35 -0.49
C TYR A 355 -16.72 4.18 -1.55
N ASP A 356 -17.89 4.82 -1.40
CA ASP A 356 -18.97 4.79 -2.40
C ASP A 356 -18.59 5.37 -3.76
N TYR A 357 -17.66 6.32 -3.78
CA TYR A 357 -17.28 7.04 -4.98
C TYR A 357 -15.92 6.61 -5.56
N LEU A 358 -15.28 5.58 -5.00
CA LEU A 358 -13.97 5.13 -5.48
C LEU A 358 -13.96 4.81 -6.98
N HIS A 359 -15.04 4.24 -7.48
CA HIS A 359 -15.19 3.83 -8.88
C HIS A 359 -16.07 4.79 -9.72
N SER A 360 -16.42 5.96 -9.20
CA SER A 360 -17.35 6.87 -9.88
C SER A 360 -16.69 7.75 -10.93
N SER A 361 -15.38 7.97 -10.85
CA SER A 361 -14.61 8.76 -11.81
C SER A 361 -13.16 8.31 -11.92
N GLU A 362 -12.50 8.68 -13.03
CA GLU A 362 -11.06 8.46 -13.22
C GLU A 362 -10.23 9.18 -12.14
N ASP A 363 -10.58 10.44 -11.79
CA ASP A 363 -9.88 11.23 -10.78
C ASP A 363 -9.89 10.54 -9.41
N ASN A 364 -10.99 9.91 -9.05
CA ASN A 364 -11.12 9.20 -7.78
C ASN A 364 -10.23 7.95 -7.71
N LEU A 365 -10.07 7.26 -8.85
CA LEU A 365 -9.17 6.12 -8.94
C LEU A 365 -7.71 6.53 -8.74
N TRP A 366 -7.26 7.60 -9.39
CA TRP A 366 -5.90 8.12 -9.23
C TRP A 366 -5.66 8.67 -7.83
N SER A 367 -6.64 9.36 -7.25
CA SER A 367 -6.59 9.83 -5.86
C SER A 367 -6.43 8.67 -4.88
N THR A 368 -7.19 7.57 -5.09
CA THR A 368 -7.09 6.37 -4.26
C THR A 368 -5.70 5.75 -4.33
N LEU A 369 -5.13 5.58 -5.54
CA LEU A 369 -3.79 5.02 -5.68
C LEU A 369 -2.72 5.90 -4.99
N TYR A 370 -2.87 7.22 -5.06
CA TYR A 370 -1.98 8.14 -4.36
C TYR A 370 -2.11 8.05 -2.85
N LEU A 371 -3.34 8.18 -2.31
CA LEU A 371 -3.58 8.18 -0.86
C LEU A 371 -3.26 6.83 -0.20
N THR A 372 -3.32 5.73 -0.95
CA THR A 372 -2.98 4.39 -0.45
C THR A 372 -1.51 4.00 -0.66
N GLY A 373 -0.71 4.86 -1.31
CA GLY A 373 0.74 4.67 -1.46
C GLY A 373 1.17 3.85 -2.68
N TYR A 374 0.27 3.59 -3.64
CA TYR A 374 0.67 3.03 -4.93
C TYR A 374 1.25 4.07 -5.89
N LEU A 375 0.93 5.34 -5.67
CA LEU A 375 1.55 6.48 -6.33
C LEU A 375 2.10 7.44 -5.27
N THR A 376 3.02 8.29 -5.71
CA THR A 376 3.54 9.39 -4.91
C THR A 376 3.52 10.68 -5.71
N LYS A 377 3.61 11.82 -5.04
CA LYS A 377 3.79 13.12 -5.69
C LYS A 377 5.19 13.17 -6.30
N ALA A 378 5.29 13.58 -7.57
CA ALA A 378 6.56 13.82 -8.22
C ALA A 378 7.26 15.05 -7.61
N ARG A 379 8.59 15.02 -7.53
CA ARG A 379 9.41 16.15 -7.13
C ARG A 379 9.53 17.15 -8.30
N GLU A 380 9.99 18.35 -8.02
CA GLU A 380 10.23 19.37 -9.06
C GLU A 380 11.28 18.93 -10.08
N GLU A 381 12.22 18.08 -9.67
CA GLU A 381 13.25 17.50 -10.55
C GLU A 381 12.69 16.42 -11.49
N ASP A 382 11.65 15.69 -11.07
CA ASP A 382 11.02 14.62 -11.84
C ASP A 382 9.97 15.14 -12.83
N TYR A 383 9.36 16.28 -12.54
CA TYR A 383 8.36 16.92 -13.40
C TYR A 383 8.63 18.42 -13.58
N LYS A 384 9.07 18.79 -14.79
CA LYS A 384 9.47 20.18 -15.14
C LYS A 384 8.36 20.99 -15.83
N GLY A 385 7.17 20.44 -15.97
CA GLY A 385 6.02 21.13 -16.58
C GLY A 385 5.33 22.07 -15.58
N GLU A 386 4.62 23.08 -16.10
CA GLU A 386 3.68 23.84 -15.27
C GLU A 386 2.48 22.97 -14.90
N LEU A 387 2.11 22.97 -13.63
CA LEU A 387 0.94 22.28 -13.13
C LEU A 387 -0.27 23.22 -13.16
N PRO A 388 -1.38 22.83 -13.81
CA PRO A 388 -2.63 23.59 -13.69
C PRO A 388 -3.11 23.65 -12.23
N ASP A 389 -3.88 24.67 -11.89
CA ASP A 389 -4.39 24.88 -10.55
C ASP A 389 -5.14 23.64 -10.03
N GLY A 390 -4.76 23.17 -8.85
CA GLY A 390 -5.34 22.01 -8.20
C GLY A 390 -4.96 20.65 -8.80
N MET A 391 -3.97 20.62 -9.69
CA MET A 391 -3.40 19.40 -10.23
C MET A 391 -2.08 19.03 -9.55
N VAL A 392 -1.78 17.74 -9.52
CA VAL A 392 -0.58 17.15 -8.95
C VAL A 392 0.07 16.22 -9.97
N ALA A 393 1.39 16.30 -10.11
CA ALA A 393 2.13 15.29 -10.87
C ALA A 393 2.35 14.07 -9.98
N LEU A 394 1.92 12.89 -10.45
CA LEU A 394 2.01 11.62 -9.75
C LEU A 394 2.92 10.65 -10.49
N MET A 395 3.67 9.85 -9.74
CA MET A 395 4.57 8.82 -10.26
C MET A 395 4.56 7.55 -9.39
N ILE A 396 5.08 6.46 -9.89
CA ILE A 396 5.34 5.25 -9.09
C ILE A 396 6.52 5.52 -8.18
N PRO A 397 6.41 5.27 -6.84
CA PRO A 397 7.45 5.67 -5.90
C PRO A 397 8.76 4.90 -6.08
N ASN A 398 8.71 3.60 -6.35
CA ASN A 398 9.90 2.74 -6.28
C ASN A 398 9.76 1.44 -7.10
N ALA A 399 10.82 0.63 -7.09
CA ALA A 399 10.86 -0.62 -7.83
C ALA A 399 9.90 -1.68 -7.29
N GLU A 400 9.61 -1.69 -5.98
CA GLU A 400 8.65 -2.60 -5.38
C GLU A 400 7.24 -2.39 -5.92
N ILE A 401 6.76 -1.14 -5.89
CA ILE A 401 5.43 -0.79 -6.39
C ILE A 401 5.37 -0.97 -7.91
N LYS A 402 6.45 -0.67 -8.62
CA LYS A 402 6.53 -0.95 -10.06
C LYS A 402 6.30 -2.43 -10.36
N GLU A 403 6.95 -3.34 -9.63
CA GLU A 403 6.74 -4.80 -9.77
C GLU A 403 5.28 -5.21 -9.52
N ILE A 404 4.59 -4.56 -8.57
CA ILE A 404 3.18 -4.83 -8.30
C ILE A 404 2.31 -4.44 -9.49
N PHE A 405 2.53 -3.25 -10.07
CA PHE A 405 1.83 -2.82 -11.28
C PHE A 405 2.08 -3.78 -12.44
N GLU A 406 3.33 -4.11 -12.74
CA GLU A 406 3.72 -5.04 -13.80
C GLU A 406 3.02 -6.39 -13.63
N THR A 407 3.06 -6.97 -12.43
CA THR A 407 2.44 -8.27 -12.14
C THR A 407 0.91 -8.24 -12.26
N THR A 408 0.29 -7.12 -11.86
CA THR A 408 -1.17 -6.96 -11.92
C THR A 408 -1.64 -6.76 -13.35
N VAL A 409 -0.92 -5.97 -14.14
CA VAL A 409 -1.16 -5.78 -15.57
C VAL A 409 -1.01 -7.11 -16.32
N ILE A 410 0.04 -7.87 -16.05
CA ILE A 410 0.23 -9.22 -16.64
C ILE A 410 -0.96 -10.13 -16.32
N LYS A 411 -1.43 -10.17 -15.07
CA LYS A 411 -2.61 -10.97 -14.68
C LYS A 411 -3.88 -10.52 -15.39
N TRP A 412 -4.09 -9.22 -15.53
CA TRP A 412 -5.24 -8.67 -16.25
C TRP A 412 -5.22 -9.06 -17.74
N PHE A 413 -4.07 -8.97 -18.39
CA PHE A 413 -3.91 -9.46 -19.75
C PHE A 413 -4.22 -10.95 -19.85
N ASP A 414 -3.76 -11.75 -18.90
CA ASP A 414 -4.04 -13.18 -18.83
C ASP A 414 -5.56 -13.47 -18.73
N ASP A 415 -6.26 -12.79 -17.83
CA ASP A 415 -7.71 -12.94 -17.69
C ASP A 415 -8.49 -12.45 -18.93
N SER A 416 -8.03 -11.39 -19.57
CA SER A 416 -8.63 -10.84 -20.80
C SER A 416 -8.42 -11.75 -22.00
N THR A 417 -7.30 -12.45 -22.03
CA THR A 417 -6.95 -13.39 -23.11
C THR A 417 -7.57 -14.77 -22.94
N LYS A 418 -8.04 -15.18 -21.76
CA LYS A 418 -8.74 -16.47 -21.54
C LYS A 418 -9.98 -16.66 -22.40
N LYS A 419 -10.60 -15.58 -22.87
CA LYS A 419 -11.78 -15.61 -23.77
C LYS A 419 -11.43 -15.71 -25.26
N TRP A 420 -10.14 -15.69 -25.61
CA TRP A 420 -9.66 -15.72 -27.00
C TRP A 420 -9.11 -17.10 -27.35
N ASN A 421 -9.36 -17.56 -28.58
CA ASN A 421 -8.79 -18.84 -29.07
C ASN A 421 -7.29 -18.68 -29.35
N ARG A 422 -6.48 -18.97 -28.36
CA ARG A 422 -5.01 -18.79 -28.35
C ARG A 422 -4.29 -19.82 -29.22
N ASN A 423 -4.94 -20.94 -29.54
CA ASN A 423 -4.28 -22.06 -30.17
C ASN A 423 -3.68 -21.66 -31.53
N ALA A 424 -4.39 -20.84 -32.32
CA ALA A 424 -3.89 -20.36 -33.59
C ALA A 424 -2.58 -19.55 -33.49
N LEU A 425 -2.43 -18.71 -32.45
CA LEU A 425 -1.18 -17.97 -32.22
C LEU A 425 -0.05 -18.91 -31.81
N PHE A 426 -0.30 -19.82 -30.87
CA PHE A 426 0.74 -20.72 -30.38
C PHE A 426 1.14 -21.76 -31.45
N ASP A 427 0.18 -22.24 -32.21
CA ASP A 427 0.47 -23.09 -33.37
C ASP A 427 1.37 -22.35 -34.38
N ALA A 428 1.07 -21.09 -34.67
CA ALA A 428 1.91 -20.27 -35.56
C ALA A 428 3.33 -20.08 -34.98
N VAL A 429 3.45 -19.83 -33.68
CA VAL A 429 4.77 -19.68 -32.99
C VAL A 429 5.57 -20.97 -33.14
N TRP A 430 5.00 -22.12 -32.77
CA TRP A 430 5.76 -23.37 -32.75
C TRP A 430 5.98 -23.98 -34.13
N ASN A 431 5.22 -23.54 -35.14
CA ASN A 431 5.44 -23.91 -36.54
C ASN A 431 6.37 -22.93 -37.29
N GLY A 432 6.81 -21.87 -36.66
CA GLY A 432 7.66 -20.86 -37.30
C GLY A 432 6.95 -19.99 -38.32
N ASP A 433 5.63 -19.87 -38.23
CA ASP A 433 4.79 -19.08 -39.13
C ASP A 433 4.70 -17.61 -38.65
N SER A 434 5.65 -16.79 -39.10
CA SER A 434 5.73 -15.37 -38.74
C SER A 434 4.53 -14.55 -39.30
N GLU A 435 3.92 -14.94 -40.42
CA GLU A 435 2.73 -14.28 -40.96
C GLU A 435 1.51 -14.59 -40.08
N GLY A 436 1.35 -15.83 -39.65
CA GLY A 436 0.33 -16.28 -38.72
C GLY A 436 0.44 -15.57 -37.36
N ILE A 437 1.66 -15.47 -36.82
CA ILE A 437 1.92 -14.70 -35.57
C ILE A 437 1.51 -13.24 -35.78
N THR A 438 1.95 -12.60 -36.83
CA THR A 438 1.62 -11.22 -37.18
C THR A 438 0.11 -10.99 -37.24
N LYS A 439 -0.62 -11.89 -37.91
CA LYS A 439 -2.08 -11.83 -38.06
C LYS A 439 -2.79 -11.93 -36.72
N GLU A 440 -2.47 -12.95 -35.93
CA GLU A 440 -3.14 -13.21 -34.65
C GLU A 440 -2.79 -12.15 -33.59
N MET A 441 -1.53 -11.69 -33.55
CA MET A 441 -1.09 -10.59 -32.69
C MET A 441 -1.78 -9.28 -33.06
N ASN A 442 -1.92 -8.95 -34.35
CA ASN A 442 -2.66 -7.77 -34.79
C ASN A 442 -4.14 -7.84 -34.41
N ALA A 443 -4.75 -9.01 -34.50
CA ALA A 443 -6.14 -9.22 -34.06
C ALA A 443 -6.31 -8.99 -32.57
N LEU A 444 -5.35 -9.45 -31.78
CA LEU A 444 -5.31 -9.25 -30.33
C LEU A 444 -5.09 -7.78 -29.96
N LEU A 445 -4.08 -7.12 -30.53
CA LEU A 445 -3.74 -5.72 -30.29
C LEU A 445 -4.93 -4.78 -30.60
N ARG A 446 -5.71 -5.05 -31.65
CA ARG A 446 -6.90 -4.26 -31.99
C ARG A 446 -8.00 -4.33 -30.94
N ARG A 447 -8.11 -5.45 -30.21
CA ARG A 447 -9.14 -5.69 -29.20
C ARG A 447 -8.75 -5.21 -27.81
N THR A 448 -7.46 -5.22 -27.50
CA THR A 448 -6.97 -5.07 -26.12
C THR A 448 -6.33 -3.73 -25.83
N ILE A 449 -5.90 -2.95 -26.85
CA ILE A 449 -5.03 -1.78 -26.64
C ILE A 449 -5.64 -0.50 -27.23
N SER A 450 -5.37 0.65 -26.60
CA SER A 450 -5.79 1.98 -27.04
C SER A 450 -4.80 2.64 -28.03
N TYR A 451 -5.14 3.78 -28.63
CA TYR A 451 -4.46 4.38 -29.81
C TYR A 451 -3.28 5.31 -29.50
N HIS A 452 -2.69 5.35 -28.28
CA HIS A 452 -1.65 6.34 -27.92
C HIS A 452 -0.28 5.72 -27.66
N ASP A 453 0.77 6.54 -27.74
CA ASP A 453 2.19 6.21 -27.78
C ASP A 453 2.65 5.15 -26.78
N TYR A 454 3.04 3.98 -27.31
CA TYR A 454 3.54 2.85 -26.56
C TYR A 454 5.07 2.86 -26.53
N ARG A 455 5.66 2.33 -25.41
CA ARG A 455 7.10 2.11 -25.30
C ARG A 455 7.41 0.61 -25.32
N GLU A 456 8.64 0.28 -25.63
CA GLU A 456 9.17 -1.07 -25.79
C GLU A 456 8.85 -1.97 -24.57
N ASP A 457 9.07 -1.47 -23.34
CA ASP A 457 8.81 -2.20 -22.08
C ASP A 457 7.37 -2.71 -21.93
N PHE A 458 6.38 -2.01 -22.49
CA PHE A 458 4.99 -2.43 -22.48
C PHE A 458 4.78 -3.69 -23.33
N TYR A 459 5.35 -3.70 -24.53
CA TYR A 459 5.21 -4.83 -25.44
C TYR A 459 5.95 -6.08 -24.96
N HIS A 460 7.05 -5.92 -24.21
CA HIS A 460 7.72 -7.01 -23.51
C HIS A 460 6.79 -7.65 -22.47
N ALA A 461 6.17 -6.84 -21.61
CA ALA A 461 5.22 -7.32 -20.61
C ALA A 461 3.99 -7.97 -21.26
N PHE A 462 3.50 -7.43 -22.37
CA PHE A 462 2.40 -7.96 -23.15
C PHE A 462 2.72 -9.35 -23.73
N LEU A 463 3.87 -9.51 -24.37
CA LEU A 463 4.34 -10.79 -24.90
C LEU A 463 4.51 -11.83 -23.79
N ALA A 464 5.20 -11.48 -22.73
CA ALA A 464 5.40 -12.37 -21.59
C ALA A 464 4.06 -12.82 -20.99
N GLY A 465 3.09 -11.90 -20.84
CA GLY A 465 1.76 -12.18 -20.30
C GLY A 465 0.95 -13.15 -21.16
N ILE A 466 1.01 -13.04 -22.49
CA ILE A 466 0.29 -13.94 -23.41
C ILE A 466 0.76 -15.39 -23.22
N PHE A 467 2.05 -15.62 -23.15
CA PHE A 467 2.62 -16.97 -23.04
C PHE A 467 2.50 -17.54 -21.62
N THR A 468 2.76 -16.74 -20.59
CA THR A 468 2.56 -17.15 -19.19
C THR A 468 1.11 -17.54 -18.94
N GLY A 469 0.18 -16.79 -19.47
CA GLY A 469 -1.24 -17.08 -19.35
C GLY A 469 -1.71 -18.29 -20.15
N ALA A 470 -0.87 -18.83 -21.02
CA ALA A 470 -1.10 -20.10 -21.70
C ALA A 470 -0.47 -21.29 -20.96
N GLY A 471 0.24 -21.03 -19.87
CA GLY A 471 0.89 -22.06 -19.07
C GLY A 471 2.33 -22.37 -19.48
N TYR A 472 2.90 -21.58 -20.39
CA TYR A 472 4.32 -21.69 -20.72
C TYR A 472 5.18 -21.07 -19.63
N MET A 473 6.37 -21.63 -19.40
CA MET A 473 7.40 -20.96 -18.63
C MET A 473 7.99 -19.84 -19.50
N VAL A 474 8.12 -18.65 -18.93
CA VAL A 474 8.58 -17.45 -19.64
C VAL A 474 9.62 -16.73 -18.79
N ASP A 475 10.77 -16.46 -19.40
CA ASP A 475 11.76 -15.53 -18.88
C ASP A 475 11.64 -14.20 -19.64
N SER A 476 11.65 -13.09 -18.91
CA SER A 476 11.62 -11.73 -19.46
C SER A 476 12.78 -10.92 -18.88
N ASN A 477 13.54 -10.25 -19.75
CA ASN A 477 14.72 -9.45 -19.38
C ASN A 477 15.79 -10.22 -18.57
N LYS A 478 15.98 -11.51 -18.81
CA LYS A 478 17.02 -12.31 -18.16
C LYS A 478 18.36 -12.10 -18.85
N GLU A 479 19.41 -12.00 -18.04
CA GLU A 479 20.78 -11.91 -18.56
C GLU A 479 21.20 -13.26 -19.14
N HIS A 480 21.51 -13.28 -20.45
CA HIS A 480 22.00 -14.44 -21.18
C HIS A 480 23.23 -14.03 -21.99
N GLY A 481 24.30 -14.81 -21.91
CA GLY A 481 25.52 -14.57 -22.69
C GLY A 481 26.06 -13.14 -22.55
N GLU A 482 26.16 -12.41 -23.66
CA GLU A 482 26.65 -11.01 -23.71
C GLU A 482 25.51 -9.96 -23.68
N GLY A 483 24.25 -10.36 -23.35
CA GLY A 483 23.12 -9.44 -23.33
C GLY A 483 21.87 -9.95 -22.60
N ARG A 484 20.77 -9.25 -22.78
CA ARG A 484 19.44 -9.63 -22.27
C ARG A 484 18.49 -9.82 -23.43
N SER A 485 17.87 -11.00 -23.54
CA SER A 485 16.75 -11.21 -24.44
C SER A 485 15.47 -10.64 -23.83
N ASP A 486 14.59 -10.11 -24.67
CA ASP A 486 13.37 -9.49 -24.19
C ASP A 486 12.37 -10.50 -23.61
N VAL A 487 12.06 -11.57 -24.38
CA VAL A 487 11.14 -12.62 -23.92
C VAL A 487 11.61 -13.97 -24.45
N VAL A 488 11.75 -14.95 -23.55
CA VAL A 488 12.04 -16.34 -23.88
C VAL A 488 10.91 -17.23 -23.38
N VAL A 489 10.35 -18.05 -24.26
CA VAL A 489 9.23 -18.94 -23.99
C VAL A 489 9.68 -20.39 -24.10
N TYR A 490 9.45 -21.17 -23.06
CA TYR A 490 9.89 -22.56 -22.95
C TYR A 490 8.71 -23.52 -23.10
N ASP A 491 8.81 -24.46 -24.03
CA ASP A 491 7.96 -25.64 -24.12
C ASP A 491 8.80 -26.89 -23.79
N SER A 492 9.03 -27.09 -22.51
CA SER A 492 9.88 -28.19 -22.00
C SER A 492 9.28 -29.58 -22.30
N ILE A 493 7.96 -29.68 -22.53
CA ILE A 493 7.32 -30.96 -22.88
C ILE A 493 7.73 -31.42 -24.28
N ASN A 494 7.85 -30.48 -25.22
CA ASN A 494 8.19 -30.76 -26.59
C ASN A 494 9.64 -30.38 -26.94
N ALA A 495 10.50 -30.13 -25.95
CA ALA A 495 11.89 -29.71 -26.11
C ALA A 495 12.07 -28.54 -27.09
N ARG A 496 11.24 -27.50 -26.97
CA ARG A 496 11.24 -26.32 -27.85
C ARG A 496 11.40 -25.02 -27.05
N VAL A 497 12.09 -24.05 -27.64
CA VAL A 497 12.23 -22.71 -27.11
C VAL A 497 11.98 -21.67 -28.20
N ALA A 498 11.26 -20.59 -27.83
CA ALA A 498 11.03 -19.46 -28.73
C ALA A 498 11.59 -18.17 -28.07
N ILE A 499 12.45 -17.46 -28.79
CA ILE A 499 13.11 -16.23 -28.37
C ILE A 499 12.51 -15.08 -29.16
N PHE A 500 12.00 -14.08 -28.47
CA PHE A 500 11.46 -12.87 -29.04
C PHE A 500 12.32 -11.67 -28.63
N GLU A 501 12.73 -10.89 -29.63
CA GLU A 501 13.31 -9.56 -29.46
C GLU A 501 12.28 -8.54 -29.98
N ALA A 502 11.89 -7.61 -29.12
CA ALA A 502 10.82 -6.66 -29.43
C ALA A 502 11.39 -5.27 -29.69
N LYS A 503 10.87 -4.58 -30.67
CA LYS A 503 11.19 -3.19 -30.96
C LYS A 503 9.91 -2.36 -31.06
N TYR A 504 10.02 -1.09 -30.75
CA TYR A 504 8.94 -0.14 -30.91
C TYR A 504 9.32 0.97 -31.88
N THR A 505 8.42 1.28 -32.79
CA THR A 505 8.61 2.39 -33.72
C THR A 505 7.48 3.43 -33.63
N LYS A 506 7.81 4.68 -33.87
CA LYS A 506 6.83 5.79 -33.99
C LYS A 506 6.32 5.98 -35.43
N VAL A 507 6.88 5.27 -36.38
CA VAL A 507 6.63 5.41 -37.83
C VAL A 507 6.20 4.06 -38.39
N LEU A 508 5.00 4.01 -38.99
CA LEU A 508 4.42 2.76 -39.48
C LEU A 508 5.29 2.05 -40.52
N GLU A 509 5.92 2.81 -41.40
CA GLU A 509 6.77 2.32 -42.47
C GLU A 509 8.05 1.64 -41.95
N ASN A 510 8.44 1.89 -40.70
CA ASN A 510 9.64 1.31 -40.12
C ASN A 510 9.41 -0.07 -39.44
N LEU A 511 8.17 -0.59 -39.42
CA LEU A 511 7.89 -1.88 -38.78
C LEU A 511 8.77 -3.00 -39.33
N GLU A 512 8.99 -3.04 -40.61
CA GLU A 512 9.79 -4.10 -41.25
C GLU A 512 11.29 -3.97 -40.88
N SER A 513 11.85 -2.77 -41.00
CA SER A 513 13.25 -2.52 -40.65
C SER A 513 13.55 -2.74 -39.18
N GLU A 514 12.62 -2.41 -38.29
CA GLU A 514 12.78 -2.68 -36.84
C GLU A 514 12.74 -4.18 -36.51
N CYS A 515 11.98 -5.01 -37.25
CA CYS A 515 12.07 -6.46 -37.15
C CYS A 515 13.46 -6.99 -37.56
N ASP A 516 14.04 -6.42 -38.60
CA ASP A 516 15.37 -6.80 -39.06
C ASP A 516 16.44 -6.41 -38.03
N ILE A 517 16.31 -5.23 -37.40
CA ILE A 517 17.18 -4.80 -36.28
C ILE A 517 17.04 -5.77 -35.10
N ALA A 518 15.80 -6.18 -34.75
CA ALA A 518 15.55 -7.15 -33.67
C ALA A 518 16.23 -8.50 -33.97
N LEU A 519 16.10 -9.03 -35.17
CA LEU A 519 16.75 -10.26 -35.57
C LEU A 519 18.29 -10.14 -35.55
N GLN A 520 18.83 -9.01 -36.01
CA GLN A 520 20.26 -8.75 -35.95
C GLN A 520 20.77 -8.73 -34.50
N GLN A 521 20.01 -8.17 -33.59
CA GLN A 521 20.37 -8.15 -32.16
C GLN A 521 20.41 -9.56 -31.57
N ILE A 522 19.49 -10.47 -31.93
CA ILE A 522 19.52 -11.89 -31.52
C ILE A 522 20.81 -12.54 -31.99
N ASP A 523 21.25 -12.25 -33.21
CA ASP A 523 22.49 -12.79 -33.79
C ASP A 523 23.74 -12.24 -33.09
N ASP A 524 23.85 -10.92 -33.01
CA ASP A 524 25.00 -10.24 -32.43
C ASP A 524 25.23 -10.64 -30.96
N ARG A 525 24.16 -10.93 -30.24
CA ARG A 525 24.19 -11.34 -28.82
C ARG A 525 24.18 -12.85 -28.61
N MET A 526 24.11 -13.64 -29.70
CA MET A 526 24.12 -15.11 -29.69
C MET A 526 23.09 -15.74 -28.73
N TYR A 527 21.89 -15.15 -28.60
CA TYR A 527 20.86 -15.63 -27.65
C TYR A 527 20.44 -17.08 -27.90
N ALA A 528 20.41 -17.55 -29.15
CA ALA A 528 20.04 -18.91 -29.47
C ALA A 528 21.05 -19.96 -29.01
N LYS A 529 22.35 -19.59 -28.93
CA LYS A 529 23.43 -20.53 -28.66
C LYS A 529 23.37 -21.17 -27.28
N GLU A 530 22.81 -20.48 -26.31
CA GLU A 530 22.67 -20.97 -24.93
C GLU A 530 21.69 -22.16 -24.83
N TYR A 531 20.79 -22.32 -25.81
CA TYR A 531 19.74 -23.33 -25.82
C TYR A 531 20.02 -24.51 -26.71
N GLU A 532 21.13 -24.51 -27.49
CA GLU A 532 21.47 -25.54 -28.48
C GLU A 532 21.65 -26.92 -27.85
N ASP A 533 22.14 -27.01 -26.63
CA ASP A 533 22.38 -28.26 -25.92
C ASP A 533 21.13 -28.84 -25.23
N ASP A 534 20.13 -27.99 -24.92
CA ASP A 534 19.00 -28.35 -24.07
C ASP A 534 17.67 -28.49 -24.86
N TYR A 535 17.58 -27.96 -26.09
CA TYR A 535 16.34 -27.92 -26.87
C TYR A 535 16.52 -28.38 -28.29
N ASP A 536 15.61 -29.25 -28.76
CA ASP A 536 15.63 -29.78 -30.14
C ASP A 536 15.23 -28.73 -31.19
N GLN A 537 14.41 -27.74 -30.79
CA GLN A 537 13.93 -26.69 -31.70
C GLN A 537 14.09 -25.32 -31.04
N ILE A 538 14.84 -24.45 -31.69
CA ILE A 538 15.04 -23.06 -31.28
C ILE A 538 14.45 -22.16 -32.35
N LEU A 539 13.50 -21.31 -31.97
CA LEU A 539 12.81 -20.39 -32.85
C LEU A 539 13.13 -18.96 -32.44
N CYS A 540 13.65 -18.16 -33.35
CA CYS A 540 14.01 -16.76 -33.10
C CYS A 540 13.11 -15.83 -33.89
N TYR A 541 12.51 -14.86 -33.21
CA TYR A 541 11.58 -13.90 -33.77
C TYR A 541 11.99 -12.45 -33.44
N GLY A 542 12.10 -11.63 -34.50
CA GLY A 542 12.08 -10.19 -34.35
C GLY A 542 10.64 -9.70 -34.45
N ILE A 543 10.18 -8.99 -33.45
CA ILE A 543 8.83 -8.40 -33.43
C ILE A 543 8.92 -6.90 -33.28
N SER A 544 8.28 -6.14 -34.15
CA SER A 544 8.18 -4.68 -34.05
C SER A 544 6.75 -4.23 -33.84
N PHE A 545 6.57 -3.18 -33.06
CA PHE A 545 5.27 -2.63 -32.72
C PHE A 545 5.12 -1.18 -33.15
N PHE A 546 3.95 -0.86 -33.67
CA PHE A 546 3.49 0.51 -33.94
C PHE A 546 2.02 0.61 -33.52
N LYS A 547 1.74 1.24 -32.39
CA LYS A 547 0.37 1.37 -31.87
C LYS A 547 -0.33 -0.01 -31.80
N LYS A 548 -1.48 -0.16 -32.43
CA LYS A 548 -2.26 -1.43 -32.50
C LYS A 548 -1.82 -2.36 -33.64
N ARG A 549 -0.62 -2.24 -34.11
CA ARG A 549 -0.06 -3.07 -35.16
C ARG A 549 1.29 -3.63 -34.75
N CYS A 550 1.55 -4.83 -35.18
CA CYS A 550 2.87 -5.41 -35.12
C CYS A 550 3.23 -6.07 -36.43
N MET A 551 4.51 -6.32 -36.62
CA MET A 551 5.07 -7.19 -37.65
C MET A 551 6.02 -8.15 -36.94
N VAL A 552 6.03 -9.41 -37.42
CA VAL A 552 6.92 -10.46 -36.92
C VAL A 552 7.69 -11.05 -38.08
N LYS A 553 8.98 -11.15 -37.89
CA LYS A 553 9.85 -11.92 -38.80
C LYS A 553 10.53 -13.03 -38.04
N LYS A 554 10.72 -14.16 -38.70
CA LYS A 554 11.49 -15.29 -38.19
C LYS A 554 12.88 -15.29 -38.80
N LYS A 555 13.86 -15.71 -37.99
CA LYS A 555 15.20 -16.01 -38.47
C LYS A 555 15.23 -17.27 -39.35
#